data_2cfbce0205a825cf2576941b96c63402
#
_entry.id   2cfbce0205a825cf2576941b96c63402
#
_cell.length_a   1.000
_cell.length_b   1.000
_cell.length_c   1.000
_cell.angle_alpha   90.00
_cell.angle_beta   90.00
_cell.angle_gamma   90.00
#
_symmetry.space_group_name_H-M   'P 1'
#
loop_
_entity.id
_entity.type
_entity.pdbx_description
1 polymer ?
#
loop_
_entity_poly.entity_id
_entity_poly.type
_entity_poly.pdbx_seq_one_letter_code
_entity_poly.pdbx_strand_id
1 'polypeptide(L)'
;SLSSGFIADPSRAFGVPSYLVDTLRSLLGDDSVANAQDLFVDPENGLRSINTAHEIAEAEYASSFNSASVHAVTAGLEAGVRADQLSARLFDGGIAHSVHFMVNFGLKTARGLSSPSDQRAELGDAFQVAQGLRGSLTCRSGMIARNSADLRDGAAASYEPVVLNYFDTMLAWYGAVRVGATGGSVFAAADQARNPELFEFALNPGHTLGFEEWLNSPFVTGNTATL
;
A
#
# COMPACT_ATOMS: atom_id res chain seq x y z
N SER A 1 -10.39 -3.92 -5.59
CA SER A 1 -11.26 -4.84 -6.29
C SER A 1 -12.08 -5.61 -5.27
N LEU A 2 -13.39 -5.47 -5.33
CA LEU A 2 -14.28 -6.41 -4.67
C LEU A 2 -13.91 -7.79 -5.21
N SER A 3 -13.54 -8.70 -4.32
CA SER A 3 -13.14 -10.05 -4.73
C SER A 3 -14.23 -10.63 -5.63
N SER A 4 -13.85 -11.18 -6.77
CA SER A 4 -14.73 -11.77 -7.78
C SER A 4 -15.72 -12.83 -7.27
N GLY A 5 -15.58 -13.23 -5.99
CA GLY A 5 -16.49 -14.19 -5.36
C GLY A 5 -17.84 -13.64 -4.89
N PHE A 6 -18.03 -12.32 -4.87
CA PHE A 6 -19.27 -11.69 -4.39
C PHE A 6 -20.14 -11.09 -5.48
N ILE A 7 -19.68 -11.02 -6.71
CA ILE A 7 -20.41 -10.41 -7.84
C ILE A 7 -20.69 -11.48 -8.87
N ALA A 8 -21.97 -11.80 -9.04
CA ALA A 8 -22.40 -12.85 -9.99
C ALA A 8 -22.12 -12.49 -11.45
N ASP A 9 -22.09 -11.20 -11.78
CA ASP A 9 -21.78 -10.66 -13.10
C ASP A 9 -20.96 -9.37 -12.96
N PRO A 10 -19.62 -9.44 -13.08
CA PRO A 10 -18.76 -8.27 -12.95
C PRO A 10 -19.05 -7.17 -13.97
N SER A 11 -19.58 -7.50 -15.16
CA SER A 11 -19.94 -6.51 -16.19
C SER A 11 -21.06 -5.58 -15.74
N ARG A 12 -21.82 -5.97 -14.74
CA ARG A 12 -22.93 -5.19 -14.14
C ARG A 12 -22.55 -4.52 -12.82
N ALA A 13 -21.33 -4.67 -12.35
CA ALA A 13 -20.83 -4.01 -11.14
C ALA A 13 -20.20 -2.66 -11.51
N PHE A 14 -20.67 -1.59 -10.91
CA PHE A 14 -20.24 -0.22 -11.23
C PHE A 14 -19.68 0.47 -9.99
N GLY A 15 -18.50 1.09 -10.14
CA GLY A 15 -17.85 1.92 -9.12
C GLY A 15 -18.33 3.38 -9.10
N VAL A 16 -19.45 3.67 -9.74
CA VAL A 16 -20.05 5.02 -9.81
C VAL A 16 -21.40 5.03 -9.07
N PRO A 17 -21.91 6.22 -8.66
CA PRO A 17 -23.22 6.32 -8.03
C PRO A 17 -24.31 5.68 -8.87
N SER A 18 -25.20 4.89 -8.22
CA SER A 18 -26.22 4.11 -8.91
C SER A 18 -27.15 4.96 -9.78
N TYR A 19 -27.47 6.19 -9.33
CA TYR A 19 -28.34 7.08 -10.10
C TYR A 19 -27.80 7.40 -11.51
N LEU A 20 -26.47 7.45 -11.70
CA LEU A 20 -25.86 7.66 -13.01
C LEU A 20 -26.10 6.45 -13.91
N VAL A 21 -25.90 5.25 -13.37
CA VAL A 21 -26.16 3.99 -14.08
C VAL A 21 -27.63 3.87 -14.44
N ASP A 22 -28.52 4.14 -13.49
CA ASP A 22 -29.96 4.06 -13.69
C ASP A 22 -30.46 5.08 -14.73
N THR A 23 -29.88 6.30 -14.73
CA THR A 23 -30.17 7.32 -15.75
C THR A 23 -29.72 6.85 -17.13
N LEU A 24 -28.51 6.31 -17.24
CA LEU A 24 -27.99 5.80 -18.54
C LEU A 24 -28.86 4.63 -19.05
N ARG A 25 -29.23 3.71 -18.18
CA ARG A 25 -30.11 2.59 -18.52
C ARG A 25 -31.48 3.05 -18.98
N SER A 26 -32.04 4.05 -18.31
CA SER A 26 -33.32 4.64 -18.69
C SER A 26 -33.29 5.29 -20.09
N LEU A 27 -32.15 5.87 -20.46
CA LEU A 27 -31.98 6.56 -21.74
C LEU A 27 -31.61 5.61 -22.88
N LEU A 28 -30.78 4.59 -22.60
CA LEU A 28 -30.15 3.75 -23.63
C LEU A 28 -30.68 2.31 -23.67
N GLY A 29 -31.45 1.91 -22.68
CA GLY A 29 -31.87 0.53 -22.46
C GLY A 29 -30.91 -0.22 -21.50
N ASP A 30 -31.48 -1.13 -20.71
CA ASP A 30 -30.75 -1.80 -19.61
C ASP A 30 -29.52 -2.59 -20.12
N ASP A 31 -29.68 -3.28 -21.23
CA ASP A 31 -28.61 -4.12 -21.81
C ASP A 31 -27.52 -3.31 -22.55
N SER A 32 -27.73 -2.01 -22.73
CA SER A 32 -26.76 -1.12 -23.40
C SER A 32 -25.71 -0.54 -22.45
N VAL A 33 -25.81 -0.82 -21.15
CA VAL A 33 -24.94 -0.25 -20.13
C VAL A 33 -24.18 -1.38 -19.42
N ALA A 34 -22.89 -1.49 -19.68
CA ALA A 34 -22.00 -2.47 -19.08
C ALA A 34 -20.78 -1.81 -18.45
N ASN A 35 -20.19 -2.48 -17.47
CA ASN A 35 -18.90 -2.08 -16.93
C ASN A 35 -17.80 -2.39 -17.94
N ALA A 36 -17.03 -1.38 -18.31
CA ALA A 36 -15.90 -1.50 -19.22
C ALA A 36 -14.55 -1.36 -18.49
N GLN A 37 -14.52 -1.61 -17.19
CA GLN A 37 -13.32 -1.44 -16.37
C GLN A 37 -12.14 -2.28 -16.89
N ASP A 38 -12.41 -3.46 -17.43
CA ASP A 38 -11.39 -4.36 -17.97
C ASP A 38 -10.58 -3.74 -19.12
N LEU A 39 -11.17 -2.80 -19.88
CA LEU A 39 -10.42 -2.03 -20.88
C LEU A 39 -9.21 -1.28 -20.28
N PHE A 40 -9.27 -0.98 -18.98
CA PHE A 40 -8.24 -0.22 -18.28
C PHE A 40 -7.36 -1.09 -17.37
N VAL A 41 -7.94 -2.10 -16.70
CA VAL A 41 -7.27 -2.81 -15.61
C VAL A 41 -7.09 -4.31 -15.85
N ASP A 42 -7.44 -4.81 -17.03
CA ASP A 42 -7.10 -6.19 -17.40
C ASP A 42 -5.58 -6.40 -17.26
N PRO A 43 -5.10 -7.46 -16.56
CA PRO A 43 -3.68 -7.64 -16.27
C PRO A 43 -2.80 -7.77 -17.51
N GLU A 44 -3.34 -8.31 -18.61
CA GLU A 44 -2.57 -8.59 -19.83
C GLU A 44 -2.67 -7.49 -20.87
N ASN A 45 -3.84 -6.87 -21.00
CA ASN A 45 -4.15 -5.98 -22.12
C ASN A 45 -4.75 -4.63 -21.68
N GLY A 46 -4.96 -4.44 -20.39
CA GLY A 46 -5.54 -3.20 -19.86
C GLY A 46 -4.65 -1.98 -20.14
N LEU A 47 -5.28 -0.88 -20.55
CA LEU A 47 -4.55 0.36 -20.88
C LEU A 47 -3.71 0.91 -19.71
N ARG A 48 -4.05 0.54 -18.47
CA ARG A 48 -3.30 0.91 -17.26
C ARG A 48 -2.28 -0.15 -16.81
N SER A 49 -2.33 -1.34 -17.40
CA SER A 49 -1.43 -2.45 -17.05
C SER A 49 -0.16 -2.43 -17.90
N ILE A 50 -0.19 -1.73 -19.02
CA ILE A 50 0.95 -1.59 -19.94
C ILE A 50 1.42 -0.15 -19.89
N ASN A 51 2.60 0.06 -19.30
CA ASN A 51 3.16 1.39 -19.12
C ASN A 51 4.13 1.76 -20.24
N THR A 52 4.05 3.00 -20.69
CA THR A 52 5.05 3.62 -21.56
C THR A 52 6.30 4.00 -20.76
N ALA A 53 7.41 4.26 -21.44
CA ALA A 53 8.62 4.77 -20.81
C ALA A 53 8.38 6.10 -20.08
N HIS A 54 7.44 6.92 -20.54
CA HIS A 54 7.06 8.18 -19.90
C HIS A 54 6.35 7.93 -18.56
N GLU A 55 5.36 7.04 -18.52
CA GLU A 55 4.65 6.67 -17.30
C GLU A 55 5.57 6.03 -16.26
N ILE A 56 6.55 5.22 -16.69
CA ILE A 56 7.59 4.69 -15.79
C ILE A 56 8.43 5.82 -15.20
N ALA A 57 8.83 6.80 -16.01
CA ALA A 57 9.60 7.95 -15.53
C ALA A 57 8.78 8.83 -14.56
N GLU A 58 7.48 9.01 -14.80
CA GLU A 58 6.58 9.71 -13.87
C GLU A 58 6.46 8.97 -12.53
N ALA A 59 6.32 7.64 -12.56
CA ALA A 59 6.26 6.82 -11.35
C ALA A 59 7.59 6.89 -10.56
N GLU A 60 8.73 6.87 -11.23
CA GLU A 60 10.05 7.02 -10.60
C GLU A 60 10.24 8.41 -9.97
N TYR A 61 9.81 9.46 -10.67
CA TYR A 61 9.80 10.82 -10.13
C TYR A 61 8.91 10.93 -8.88
N ALA A 62 7.66 10.44 -8.94
CA ALA A 62 6.75 10.41 -7.81
C ALA A 62 7.33 9.62 -6.63
N SER A 63 8.00 8.49 -6.89
CA SER A 63 8.62 7.64 -5.87
C SER A 63 9.79 8.35 -5.17
N SER A 64 10.57 9.13 -5.90
CA SER A 64 11.65 9.95 -5.34
C SER A 64 11.12 11.01 -4.39
N PHE A 65 10.08 11.74 -4.78
CA PHE A 65 9.39 12.70 -3.92
C PHE A 65 8.79 12.03 -2.68
N ASN A 66 8.09 10.94 -2.88
CA ASN A 66 7.42 10.21 -1.81
C ASN A 66 8.43 9.68 -0.78
N SER A 67 9.55 9.13 -1.24
CA SER A 67 10.62 8.68 -0.36
C SER A 67 11.24 9.81 0.45
N ALA A 68 11.53 10.95 -0.18
CA ALA A 68 12.07 12.13 0.49
C ALA A 68 11.09 12.71 1.52
N SER A 69 9.79 12.75 1.17
CA SER A 69 8.71 13.20 2.04
C SER A 69 8.58 12.32 3.30
N VAL A 70 8.49 11.01 3.12
CA VAL A 70 8.42 10.05 4.24
C VAL A 70 9.70 10.08 5.08
N HIS A 71 10.86 10.28 4.47
CA HIS A 71 12.11 10.48 5.21
C HIS A 71 12.08 11.74 6.08
N ALA A 72 11.52 12.85 5.60
CA ALA A 72 11.37 14.07 6.40
C ALA A 72 10.49 13.86 7.64
N VAL A 73 9.46 13.01 7.52
CA VAL A 73 8.63 12.60 8.67
C VAL A 73 9.43 11.75 9.64
N THR A 74 10.09 10.69 9.15
CA THR A 74 10.85 9.79 10.02
C THR A 74 12.02 10.50 10.73
N ALA A 75 12.67 11.45 10.06
CA ALA A 75 13.71 12.28 10.64
C ALA A 75 13.20 13.25 11.73
N GLY A 76 11.90 13.50 11.77
CA GLY A 76 11.26 14.34 12.77
C GLY A 76 10.61 13.59 13.92
N LEU A 77 10.76 12.27 13.97
CA LEU A 77 10.21 11.45 15.05
C LEU A 77 10.97 11.69 16.35
N GLU A 78 10.24 12.17 17.34
CA GLU A 78 10.73 12.35 18.71
C GLU A 78 9.57 12.20 19.70
N ALA A 79 9.90 11.87 20.96
CA ALA A 79 8.89 11.81 22.00
C ALA A 79 8.24 13.19 22.22
N GLY A 80 6.91 13.21 22.30
CA GLY A 80 6.10 14.42 22.48
C GLY A 80 5.61 15.07 21.20
N VAL A 81 6.14 14.73 20.02
CA VAL A 81 5.64 15.25 18.75
C VAL A 81 4.22 14.77 18.48
N ARG A 82 3.36 15.62 17.92
CA ARG A 82 1.99 15.25 17.53
C ARG A 82 1.97 14.67 16.11
N ALA A 83 1.09 13.70 15.89
CA ALA A 83 0.97 13.05 14.58
C ALA A 83 0.54 14.05 13.48
N ASP A 84 -0.38 14.97 13.76
CA ASP A 84 -0.81 16.00 12.81
C ASP A 84 0.29 17.03 12.51
N GLN A 85 1.08 17.43 13.51
CA GLN A 85 2.25 18.30 13.31
C GLN A 85 3.36 17.60 12.51
N LEU A 86 3.57 16.32 12.77
CA LEU A 86 4.55 15.53 12.02
C LEU A 86 4.12 15.30 10.59
N SER A 87 2.83 15.06 10.36
CA SER A 87 2.28 14.90 9.01
C SER A 87 2.42 16.17 8.15
N ALA A 88 2.51 17.35 8.76
CA ALA A 88 2.77 18.60 8.03
C ALA A 88 4.16 18.65 7.37
N ARG A 89 5.05 17.71 7.69
CA ARG A 89 6.34 17.53 7.00
C ARG A 89 6.22 16.72 5.70
N LEU A 90 5.08 16.06 5.49
CA LEU A 90 4.81 15.40 4.22
C LEU A 90 4.61 16.46 3.13
N PHE A 91 5.19 16.23 1.99
CA PHE A 91 5.04 17.08 0.81
C PHE A 91 4.82 16.22 -0.43
N ASP A 92 4.14 16.78 -1.42
CA ASP A 92 3.72 16.06 -2.63
C ASP A 92 4.35 16.58 -3.92
N GLY A 93 5.05 17.73 -3.85
CA GLY A 93 5.63 18.35 -5.05
C GLY A 93 4.59 18.76 -6.10
N GLY A 94 3.32 18.87 -5.71
CA GLY A 94 2.20 19.13 -6.63
C GLY A 94 1.67 17.88 -7.33
N ILE A 95 2.13 16.68 -6.96
CA ILE A 95 1.62 15.41 -7.49
C ILE A 95 0.34 15.05 -6.74
N ALA A 96 -0.70 14.66 -7.47
CA ALA A 96 -1.97 14.26 -6.87
C ALA A 96 -1.80 13.05 -5.93
N HIS A 97 -2.53 13.08 -4.82
CA HIS A 97 -2.54 11.97 -3.88
C HIS A 97 -3.38 10.81 -4.40
N SER A 98 -2.90 9.58 -4.24
CA SER A 98 -3.66 8.36 -4.46
C SER A 98 -4.40 7.92 -3.20
N VAL A 99 -3.87 8.30 -2.02
CA VAL A 99 -4.47 8.04 -0.71
C VAL A 99 -4.13 9.20 0.25
N HIS A 100 -4.93 9.39 1.29
CA HIS A 100 -4.69 10.41 2.31
C HIS A 100 -3.40 10.11 3.10
N PHE A 101 -2.81 11.14 3.67
CA PHE A 101 -1.66 10.99 4.58
C PHE A 101 -2.02 10.20 5.82
N MET A 102 -1.11 9.32 6.23
CA MET A 102 -1.27 8.49 7.40
C MET A 102 -0.03 8.61 8.29
N VAL A 103 -0.24 9.05 9.53
CA VAL A 103 0.78 9.10 10.58
C VAL A 103 0.11 8.75 11.89
N ASN A 104 0.58 7.69 12.54
CA ASN A 104 0.03 7.28 13.82
C ASN A 104 1.09 6.65 14.73
N PHE A 105 0.76 6.53 16.01
CA PHE A 105 1.64 6.03 17.06
C PHE A 105 0.93 5.05 17.98
N GLY A 106 1.72 4.25 18.70
CA GLY A 106 1.29 3.40 19.79
C GLY A 106 0.17 2.43 19.40
N LEU A 107 -0.85 2.29 20.23
CA LEU A 107 -1.94 1.34 20.01
C LEU A 107 -2.75 1.57 18.72
N LYS A 108 -2.70 2.76 18.15
CA LYS A 108 -3.36 2.99 16.85
C LYS A 108 -2.69 2.21 15.72
N THR A 109 -1.39 1.95 15.81
CA THR A 109 -0.68 1.17 14.79
C THR A 109 -1.21 -0.26 14.66
N ALA A 110 -1.70 -0.85 15.76
CA ALA A 110 -2.31 -2.19 15.74
C ALA A 110 -3.65 -2.25 14.97
N ARG A 111 -4.27 -1.09 14.70
CA ARG A 111 -5.50 -0.99 13.91
C ARG A 111 -5.23 -0.73 12.42
N GLY A 112 -3.96 -0.62 12.04
CA GLY A 112 -3.51 -0.30 10.70
C GLY A 112 -3.21 1.18 10.48
N LEU A 113 -3.04 1.55 9.23
CA LEU A 113 -2.74 2.91 8.80
C LEU A 113 -3.96 3.82 9.01
N SER A 114 -3.77 4.91 9.75
CA SER A 114 -4.84 5.86 10.05
C SER A 114 -4.41 7.31 9.85
N SER A 115 -5.38 8.17 9.60
CA SER A 115 -5.16 9.61 9.47
C SER A 115 -4.48 10.20 10.70
N PRO A 116 -3.65 11.24 10.53
CA PRO A 116 -3.01 11.94 11.62
C PRO A 116 -4.04 12.52 12.60
N SER A 117 -3.66 12.57 13.87
CA SER A 117 -4.47 13.16 14.95
C SER A 117 -3.59 13.98 15.89
N ASP A 118 -4.16 14.49 16.94
CA ASP A 118 -3.47 15.18 18.02
C ASP A 118 -2.67 14.23 18.96
N GLN A 119 -2.70 12.93 18.70
CA GLN A 119 -1.94 11.95 19.47
C GLN A 119 -0.45 12.31 19.48
N ARG A 120 0.17 12.21 20.67
CA ARG A 120 1.58 12.44 20.85
C ARG A 120 2.35 11.13 20.86
N ALA A 121 3.53 11.18 20.27
CA ALA A 121 4.49 10.09 20.29
C ALA A 121 5.08 9.90 21.70
N GLU A 122 5.23 8.67 22.15
CA GLU A 122 5.92 8.32 23.38
C GLU A 122 7.10 7.38 23.10
N LEU A 123 8.12 7.40 23.97
CA LEU A 123 9.19 6.41 23.87
C LEU A 123 8.62 4.99 24.07
N GLY A 124 9.06 4.08 23.22
CA GLY A 124 8.56 2.70 23.16
C GLY A 124 7.30 2.52 22.35
N ASP A 125 6.72 3.57 21.76
CA ASP A 125 5.61 3.43 20.83
C ASP A 125 6.08 2.88 19.47
N ALA A 126 5.28 2.04 18.89
CA ALA A 126 5.35 1.79 17.45
C ALA A 126 4.90 3.05 16.69
N PHE A 127 5.43 3.27 15.51
CA PHE A 127 4.94 4.29 14.57
C PHE A 127 4.68 3.72 13.20
N GLN A 128 3.79 4.37 12.49
CA GLN A 128 3.55 4.14 11.06
C GLN A 128 3.41 5.47 10.35
N VAL A 129 3.98 5.54 9.16
CA VAL A 129 3.79 6.63 8.20
C VAL A 129 3.55 6.04 6.82
N ALA A 130 2.56 6.56 6.12
CA ALA A 130 2.34 6.23 4.72
C ALA A 130 1.90 7.47 3.94
N GLN A 131 2.39 7.56 2.72
CA GLN A 131 1.99 8.54 1.74
C GLN A 131 1.83 7.85 0.39
N GLY A 132 0.66 8.04 -0.22
CA GLY A 132 0.40 7.62 -1.59
C GLY A 132 0.30 8.83 -2.51
N LEU A 133 1.14 8.87 -3.52
CA LEU A 133 1.08 9.81 -4.63
C LEU A 133 0.69 9.02 -5.89
N ARG A 134 0.16 9.68 -6.89
CA ARG A 134 -0.12 9.04 -8.18
C ARG A 134 1.17 8.37 -8.70
N GLY A 135 1.11 7.04 -8.88
CA GLY A 135 2.24 6.23 -9.32
C GLY A 135 3.24 5.85 -8.23
N SER A 136 3.00 6.19 -6.96
CA SER A 136 3.89 5.82 -5.86
C SER A 136 3.15 5.64 -4.54
N LEU A 137 3.61 4.66 -3.77
CA LEU A 137 3.19 4.45 -2.38
C LEU A 137 4.42 4.13 -1.52
N THR A 138 4.59 4.86 -0.44
CA THR A 138 5.70 4.60 0.50
C THR A 138 5.15 4.51 1.91
N CYS A 139 5.43 3.39 2.57
CA CYS A 139 5.13 3.16 3.97
C CYS A 139 6.42 2.92 4.74
N ARG A 140 6.45 3.37 6.00
CA ARG A 140 7.51 3.03 6.96
C ARG A 140 6.88 2.80 8.31
N SER A 141 7.42 1.81 9.01
CA SER A 141 7.06 1.50 10.39
C SER A 141 8.32 1.24 11.22
N GLY A 142 8.21 1.40 12.50
CA GLY A 142 9.30 1.14 13.42
C GLY A 142 8.91 1.47 14.84
N MET A 143 9.91 1.62 15.71
CA MET A 143 9.72 1.97 17.12
C MET A 143 10.34 3.33 17.40
N ILE A 144 9.70 4.11 18.27
CA ILE A 144 10.22 5.38 18.76
C ILE A 144 11.10 5.08 19.98
N ALA A 145 12.38 4.86 19.72
CA ALA A 145 13.33 4.46 20.74
C ALA A 145 14.73 5.06 20.46
N ARG A 146 15.43 5.49 21.47
CA ARG A 146 16.84 5.94 21.41
C ARG A 146 17.80 4.76 21.53
N ASN A 147 17.34 3.74 22.26
CA ASN A 147 18.06 2.49 22.49
C ASN A 147 17.07 1.39 22.94
N SER A 148 17.54 0.18 23.11
CA SER A 148 16.71 -0.98 23.48
C SER A 148 16.00 -0.84 24.84
N ALA A 149 16.50 -0.02 25.75
CA ALA A 149 15.85 0.18 27.05
C ALA A 149 14.56 1.04 26.95
N ASP A 150 14.39 1.78 25.87
CA ASP A 150 13.15 2.54 25.63
C ASP A 150 12.02 1.64 25.08
N LEU A 151 12.30 0.39 24.66
CA LEU A 151 11.30 -0.55 24.17
C LEU A 151 10.49 -1.15 25.32
N ARG A 152 9.16 -1.16 25.21
CA ARG A 152 8.24 -1.57 26.26
C ARG A 152 8.07 -3.10 26.32
N ASP A 153 7.71 -3.61 27.48
CA ASP A 153 7.14 -4.94 27.71
C ASP A 153 7.90 -6.12 27.07
N GLY A 154 9.23 -6.09 27.16
CA GLY A 154 10.05 -7.18 26.58
C GLY A 154 10.19 -7.12 25.06
N ALA A 155 9.65 -6.11 24.38
CA ALA A 155 9.77 -5.92 22.95
C ALA A 155 11.23 -5.85 22.48
N ALA A 156 12.18 -5.45 23.34
CA ALA A 156 13.60 -5.45 23.04
C ALA A 156 14.14 -6.81 22.59
N ALA A 157 13.66 -7.90 23.20
CA ALA A 157 14.10 -9.25 22.87
C ALA A 157 13.53 -9.79 21.56
N SER A 158 12.33 -9.35 21.19
CA SER A 158 11.63 -9.80 19.97
C SER A 158 11.85 -8.87 18.77
N TYR A 159 12.19 -7.61 18.99
CA TYR A 159 12.27 -6.60 17.93
C TYR A 159 13.36 -6.94 16.90
N GLU A 160 14.56 -7.25 17.34
CA GLU A 160 15.67 -7.56 16.43
C GLU A 160 15.40 -8.81 15.57
N PRO A 161 14.96 -9.96 16.11
CA PRO A 161 14.59 -11.10 15.31
C PRO A 161 13.48 -10.81 14.28
N VAL A 162 12.46 -10.04 14.66
CA VAL A 162 11.39 -9.64 13.75
C VAL A 162 11.94 -8.79 12.61
N VAL A 163 12.75 -7.78 12.91
CA VAL A 163 13.33 -6.88 11.90
C VAL A 163 14.25 -7.62 10.95
N LEU A 164 15.12 -8.48 11.46
CA LEU A 164 16.04 -9.27 10.64
C LEU A 164 15.27 -10.19 9.68
N ASN A 165 14.29 -10.94 10.19
CA ASN A 165 13.49 -11.82 9.36
C ASN A 165 12.59 -11.05 8.38
N TYR A 166 12.12 -9.86 8.74
CA TYR A 166 11.41 -8.98 7.81
C TYR A 166 12.31 -8.59 6.63
N PHE A 167 13.58 -8.24 6.87
CA PHE A 167 14.52 -7.95 5.78
C PHE A 167 14.84 -9.16 4.92
N ASP A 168 14.98 -10.35 5.50
CA ASP A 168 15.14 -11.59 4.74
C ASP A 168 13.94 -11.84 3.83
N THR A 169 12.73 -11.64 4.36
CA THR A 169 11.48 -11.74 3.61
C THR A 169 11.41 -10.74 2.46
N MET A 170 11.82 -9.48 2.71
CA MET A 170 11.89 -8.45 1.66
C MET A 170 12.92 -8.80 0.57
N LEU A 171 14.09 -9.30 0.95
CA LEU A 171 15.12 -9.71 -0.01
C LEU A 171 14.62 -10.86 -0.90
N ALA A 172 13.92 -11.84 -0.32
CA ALA A 172 13.31 -12.92 -1.07
C ALA A 172 12.21 -12.40 -2.02
N TRP A 173 11.39 -11.46 -1.55
CA TRP A 173 10.37 -10.81 -2.37
C TRP A 173 10.99 -10.07 -3.57
N TYR A 174 11.96 -9.19 -3.34
CA TYR A 174 12.66 -8.47 -4.40
C TYR A 174 13.40 -9.40 -5.37
N GLY A 175 13.98 -10.49 -4.88
CA GLY A 175 14.64 -11.49 -5.72
C GLY A 175 13.68 -12.27 -6.61
N ALA A 176 12.40 -12.37 -6.21
CA ALA A 176 11.38 -13.08 -6.97
C ALA A 176 10.66 -12.16 -7.99
N VAL A 177 10.63 -10.85 -7.78
CA VAL A 177 10.01 -9.90 -8.71
C VAL A 177 10.87 -9.75 -9.96
N ARG A 178 10.39 -10.29 -11.07
CA ARG A 178 11.05 -10.25 -12.37
C ARG A 178 10.04 -10.39 -13.50
N VAL A 179 10.43 -9.99 -14.70
CA VAL A 179 9.59 -10.15 -15.89
C VAL A 179 9.15 -11.62 -16.04
N GLY A 180 7.87 -11.82 -16.18
CA GLY A 180 7.24 -13.14 -16.29
C GLY A 180 6.95 -13.84 -14.94
N ALA A 181 7.28 -13.23 -13.80
CA ALA A 181 6.87 -13.77 -12.51
C ALA A 181 5.35 -13.62 -12.31
N THR A 182 4.76 -14.57 -11.60
CA THR A 182 3.37 -14.45 -11.16
C THR A 182 3.30 -13.89 -9.74
N GLY A 183 2.20 -13.23 -9.40
CA GLY A 183 1.95 -12.79 -8.02
C GLY A 183 2.08 -13.94 -7.01
N GLY A 184 1.61 -15.13 -7.39
CA GLY A 184 1.75 -16.34 -6.57
C GLY A 184 3.19 -16.78 -6.35
N SER A 185 4.06 -16.66 -7.35
CA SER A 185 5.48 -17.03 -7.20
C SER A 185 6.23 -16.07 -6.29
N VAL A 186 5.92 -14.78 -6.37
CA VAL A 186 6.49 -13.75 -5.48
C VAL A 186 5.99 -13.93 -4.05
N PHE A 187 4.69 -14.19 -3.89
CA PHE A 187 4.10 -14.50 -2.58
C PHE A 187 4.78 -15.72 -1.94
N ALA A 188 4.92 -16.82 -2.69
CA ALA A 188 5.52 -18.05 -2.18
C ALA A 188 6.98 -17.85 -1.74
N ALA A 189 7.77 -17.06 -2.48
CA ALA A 189 9.15 -16.74 -2.10
C ALA A 189 9.20 -15.94 -0.79
N ALA A 190 8.35 -14.93 -0.64
CA ALA A 190 8.26 -14.14 0.58
C ALA A 190 7.78 -14.98 1.78
N ASP A 191 6.72 -15.78 1.59
CA ASP A 191 6.16 -16.62 2.66
C ASP A 191 7.11 -17.72 3.12
N GLN A 192 7.90 -18.28 2.20
CA GLN A 192 8.92 -19.27 2.52
C GLN A 192 10.08 -18.69 3.35
N ALA A 193 10.43 -17.42 3.11
CA ALA A 193 11.49 -16.73 3.86
C ALA A 193 11.01 -16.20 5.21
N ARG A 194 9.71 -16.04 5.38
CA ARG A 194 9.08 -15.54 6.61
C ARG A 194 9.08 -16.63 7.69
N ASN A 195 9.45 -16.25 8.91
CA ASN A 195 9.22 -17.08 10.09
C ASN A 195 7.82 -16.78 10.67
N PRO A 196 6.87 -17.74 10.60
CA PRO A 196 5.50 -17.54 11.06
C PRO A 196 5.37 -17.33 12.58
N GLU A 197 6.41 -17.66 13.36
CA GLU A 197 6.43 -17.40 14.80
C GLU A 197 6.74 -15.93 15.13
N LEU A 198 7.31 -15.18 14.18
CA LEU A 198 7.70 -13.79 14.37
C LEU A 198 6.65 -12.80 13.87
N PHE A 199 6.09 -13.04 12.72
CA PHE A 199 5.02 -12.19 12.15
C PHE A 199 4.25 -12.91 11.04
N GLU A 200 3.12 -12.31 10.66
CA GLU A 200 2.30 -12.76 9.54
C GLU A 200 1.96 -11.58 8.61
N PHE A 201 1.55 -11.88 7.39
CA PHE A 201 1.06 -10.88 6.47
C PHE A 201 -0.37 -10.49 6.85
N ALA A 202 -0.56 -9.28 7.35
CA ALA A 202 -1.90 -8.74 7.61
C ALA A 202 -2.67 -8.41 6.33
N LEU A 203 -1.94 -8.11 5.25
CA LEU A 203 -2.46 -7.87 3.90
C LEU A 203 -1.59 -8.64 2.89
N ASN A 204 -1.92 -8.55 1.61
CA ASN A 204 -1.00 -9.06 0.59
C ASN A 204 0.34 -8.31 0.67
N PRO A 205 1.48 -9.00 0.45
CA PRO A 205 2.81 -8.37 0.55
C PRO A 205 3.17 -7.53 -0.68
N GLY A 206 2.22 -7.15 -1.50
CA GLY A 206 2.42 -6.25 -2.64
C GLY A 206 1.27 -6.29 -3.64
N HIS A 207 1.22 -5.26 -4.45
CA HIS A 207 0.29 -5.12 -5.57
C HIS A 207 0.85 -4.13 -6.58
N THR A 208 0.34 -4.16 -7.81
CA THR A 208 0.68 -3.14 -8.80
C THR A 208 0.05 -1.81 -8.44
N LEU A 209 0.73 -0.73 -8.79
CA LEU A 209 0.27 0.64 -8.61
C LEU A 209 -0.10 1.26 -9.96
N GLY A 210 -1.14 2.09 -9.94
CA GLY A 210 -1.54 2.92 -11.06
C GLY A 210 -1.85 4.33 -10.61
N PHE A 211 -2.93 4.89 -11.15
CA PHE A 211 -3.42 6.20 -10.72
C PHE A 211 -3.96 6.19 -9.29
N GLU A 212 -4.50 5.06 -8.86
CA GLU A 212 -4.99 4.82 -7.52
C GLU A 212 -4.28 3.61 -6.93
N GLU A 213 -4.22 3.56 -5.62
CA GLU A 213 -3.44 2.57 -4.89
C GLU A 213 -3.87 1.13 -5.15
N TRP A 214 -5.18 0.88 -5.26
CA TRP A 214 -5.73 -0.48 -5.24
C TRP A 214 -6.38 -0.93 -6.55
N LEU A 215 -6.29 -0.17 -7.59
CA LEU A 215 -7.02 -0.45 -8.83
C LEU A 215 -6.43 -1.54 -9.68
N ASN A 216 -5.17 -1.84 -9.54
CA ASN A 216 -4.51 -2.75 -10.43
C ASN A 216 -4.25 -4.09 -9.76
N SER A 217 -4.87 -5.09 -10.27
CA SER A 217 -4.44 -6.46 -10.19
C SER A 217 -3.29 -6.68 -11.20
N PRO A 218 -2.40 -7.61 -10.96
CA PRO A 218 -2.47 -8.64 -9.95
C PRO A 218 -1.93 -8.17 -8.59
N PHE A 219 -2.48 -8.76 -7.55
CA PHE A 219 -1.89 -8.69 -6.22
C PHE A 219 -0.82 -9.78 -6.05
N VAL A 220 0.17 -9.49 -5.23
CA VAL A 220 1.10 -10.49 -4.72
C VAL A 220 0.38 -11.33 -3.65
N THR A 221 -0.28 -12.37 -4.10
CA THR A 221 -1.05 -13.33 -3.29
C THR A 221 -0.86 -14.73 -3.88
N GLY A 222 -1.56 -15.73 -3.39
CA GLY A 222 -1.52 -17.09 -3.93
C GLY A 222 -2.13 -17.28 -5.33
N ASN A 223 -2.19 -16.22 -6.15
CA ASN A 223 -2.74 -16.25 -7.50
C ASN A 223 -1.68 -16.59 -8.57
N THR A 224 -2.13 -16.85 -9.79
CA THR A 224 -1.27 -17.19 -10.95
C THR A 224 -1.15 -16.05 -11.97
N ALA A 225 -1.73 -14.88 -11.69
CA ALA A 225 -1.63 -13.74 -12.61
C ALA A 225 -0.18 -13.25 -12.71
N THR A 226 0.28 -12.96 -13.90
CA THR A 226 1.62 -12.40 -14.16
C THR A 226 1.67 -10.95 -13.69
N LEU A 227 2.80 -10.58 -13.10
CA LEU A 227 3.09 -9.21 -12.65
C LEU A 227 3.59 -8.37 -13.82
#